data_e7dae0e6b6500c7dd602f827011a9484
#
_entry.id   e7dae0e6b6500c7dd602f827011a9484
#
_cell.length_a   1.000
_cell.length_b   1.000
_cell.length_c   1.000
_cell.angle_alpha   90.00
_cell.angle_beta   90.00
_cell.angle_gamma   90.00
#
_symmetry.space_group_name_H-M   'P 1'
#
loop_
_entity.id
_entity.type
_entity.pdbx_description
1 polymer ?
#
loop_
_entity_poly.entity_id
_entity_poly.type
_entity_poly.pdbx_seq_one_letter_code
_entity_poly.pdbx_strand_id
1 'polypeptide(L)'
;FRANQEVQERVMDSNDIERERGITILSKNTAVHYKNTKINIIDTPGHADFGGEVERVLKMVDGVILLVDAFEGAMPQTKFVLKKALELDLHVIVCINKIDRPEARPDEVVDEVLELLMDLGASDEQLDCPFLYASAKAGHAVIDLNDTPKDMAPLFEAILKYIPAPEGDPEADTQVLISTIDYNEYVGRIGVGKVENGTIAVNQELTLLNHHDLDKRKKVKISKLYEFDGLNKVEVKEATIGAIVAISGIADIHIGDTLCGGENP
;
A
#
# COMPACT_ATOMS: atom_id res chain seq x y z
N PHE A 1 -4.32 11.48 17.72
CA PHE A 1 -4.06 10.86 19.03
C PHE A 1 -4.42 11.87 20.14
N ARG A 2 -5.08 11.43 21.22
CA ARG A 2 -5.32 12.26 22.40
C ARG A 2 -3.99 12.48 23.14
N ALA A 3 -3.78 13.65 23.70
CA ALA A 3 -2.49 14.08 24.29
C ALA A 3 -1.89 13.18 25.39
N ASN A 4 -2.56 12.13 25.84
CA ASN A 4 -2.14 11.20 26.89
C ASN A 4 -2.08 9.72 26.44
N GLN A 5 -2.05 9.45 25.13
CA GLN A 5 -1.97 8.08 24.64
C GLN A 5 -0.50 7.76 24.33
N GLU A 6 0.06 6.77 25.03
CA GLU A 6 1.36 6.21 24.65
C GLU A 6 1.23 5.64 23.23
N VAL A 7 1.98 6.21 22.29
CA VAL A 7 2.05 5.70 20.93
C VAL A 7 3.04 4.55 20.90
N GLN A 8 2.55 3.36 20.66
CA GLN A 8 3.39 2.19 20.48
C GLN A 8 4.21 2.36 19.18
N GLU A 9 5.51 2.20 19.27
CA GLU A 9 6.36 2.14 18.08
C GLU A 9 5.99 0.94 17.21
N ARG A 10 6.03 1.11 15.86
CA ARG A 10 5.75 0.05 14.89
C ARG A 10 4.39 -0.63 15.10
N VAL A 11 3.38 0.17 15.30
CA VAL A 11 2.01 -0.26 15.64
C VAL A 11 1.41 -1.26 14.63
N MET A 12 1.83 -1.24 13.38
CA MET A 12 1.37 -2.14 12.32
C MET A 12 2.08 -3.51 12.34
N ASP A 13 3.28 -3.61 12.89
CA ASP A 13 4.03 -4.86 12.98
C ASP A 13 3.52 -5.70 14.16
N SER A 14 2.56 -6.56 13.90
CA SER A 14 1.92 -7.40 14.93
C SER A 14 2.59 -8.75 15.15
N ASN A 15 3.43 -9.19 14.23
CA ASN A 15 4.14 -10.47 14.29
C ASN A 15 5.36 -10.36 15.20
N ASP A 16 5.53 -11.33 16.12
CA ASP A 16 6.64 -11.35 17.07
C ASP A 16 8.01 -11.35 16.37
N ILE A 17 8.14 -12.04 15.24
CA ILE A 17 9.37 -12.06 14.43
C ILE A 17 9.68 -10.68 13.84
N GLU A 18 8.66 -9.97 13.37
CA GLU A 18 8.82 -8.61 12.85
C GLU A 18 9.29 -7.64 13.93
N ARG A 19 8.70 -7.75 15.14
CA ARG A 19 9.09 -6.94 16.30
C ARG A 19 10.51 -7.24 16.76
N GLU A 20 10.88 -8.51 16.84
CA GLU A 20 12.22 -8.94 17.25
C GLU A 20 13.30 -8.48 16.27
N ARG A 21 13.06 -8.67 14.98
CA ARG A 21 14.03 -8.30 13.92
C ARG A 21 14.03 -6.83 13.57
N GLY A 22 12.98 -6.10 13.95
CA GLY A 22 12.83 -4.68 13.62
C GLY A 22 12.59 -4.39 12.12
N ILE A 23 12.04 -5.36 11.38
CA ILE A 23 11.72 -5.23 9.95
C ILE A 23 10.30 -5.72 9.67
N THR A 24 9.65 -5.13 8.67
CA THR A 24 8.37 -5.60 8.15
C THR A 24 8.60 -6.79 7.21
N ILE A 25 7.95 -7.91 7.49
CA ILE A 25 8.04 -9.15 6.69
C ILE A 25 6.82 -9.32 5.80
N LEU A 26 5.63 -9.10 6.37
CA LEU A 26 4.36 -9.17 5.66
C LEU A 26 3.78 -7.78 5.45
N SER A 27 3.17 -7.56 4.29
CA SER A 27 2.43 -6.31 4.05
C SER A 27 1.25 -6.17 5.01
N LYS A 28 1.04 -4.95 5.48
CA LYS A 28 -0.06 -4.58 6.38
C LYS A 28 -0.91 -3.51 5.74
N ASN A 29 -2.21 -3.61 5.96
CA ASN A 29 -3.17 -2.66 5.45
C ASN A 29 -3.70 -1.75 6.57
N THR A 30 -3.80 -0.48 6.25
CA THR A 30 -4.52 0.50 7.06
C THR A 30 -5.20 1.50 6.15
N ALA A 31 -6.08 2.31 6.70
CA ALA A 31 -6.70 3.39 5.97
C ALA A 31 -6.86 4.62 6.86
N VAL A 32 -6.70 5.78 6.27
CA VAL A 32 -6.94 7.06 6.92
C VAL A 32 -7.88 7.90 6.06
N HIS A 33 -8.59 8.81 6.70
CA HIS A 33 -9.42 9.80 6.02
C HIS A 33 -8.75 11.16 6.13
N TYR A 34 -8.54 11.79 4.99
CA TYR A 34 -8.03 13.14 4.91
C TYR A 34 -8.92 13.97 3.99
N LYS A 35 -9.50 15.04 4.51
CA LYS A 35 -10.56 15.78 3.84
C LYS A 35 -11.68 14.78 3.43
N ASN A 36 -12.16 14.79 2.22
CA ASN A 36 -13.21 13.88 1.74
C ASN A 36 -12.65 12.64 1.04
N THR A 37 -11.38 12.29 1.28
CA THR A 37 -10.69 11.20 0.61
C THR A 37 -10.27 10.12 1.58
N LYS A 38 -10.60 8.88 1.28
CA LYS A 38 -10.05 7.71 1.96
C LYS A 38 -8.72 7.34 1.30
N ILE A 39 -7.68 7.25 2.09
CA ILE A 39 -6.34 6.85 1.66
C ILE A 39 -6.05 5.47 2.25
N ASN A 40 -6.01 4.46 1.39
CA ASN A 40 -5.57 3.12 1.76
C ASN A 40 -4.04 3.08 1.75
N ILE A 41 -3.45 2.64 2.84
CA ILE A 41 -1.99 2.57 3.01
C ILE A 41 -1.60 1.12 3.21
N ILE A 42 -0.65 0.65 2.41
CA ILE A 42 -0.08 -0.68 2.54
C ILE A 42 1.38 -0.52 2.97
N ASP A 43 1.67 -0.93 4.20
CA ASP A 43 3.04 -1.00 4.69
C ASP A 43 3.72 -2.22 4.09
N THR A 44 4.83 -2.00 3.40
CA THR A 44 5.44 -2.97 2.50
C THR A 44 6.82 -3.34 3.02
N PRO A 45 7.19 -4.65 3.03
CA PRO A 45 8.55 -5.02 3.30
C PRO A 45 9.49 -4.41 2.25
N GLY A 46 10.58 -3.80 2.71
CA GLY A 46 11.58 -3.18 1.83
C GLY A 46 12.71 -4.11 1.43
N HIS A 47 12.76 -5.31 2.00
CA HIS A 47 13.88 -6.23 1.83
C HIS A 47 13.76 -7.05 0.53
N ALA A 48 14.87 -7.21 -0.19
CA ALA A 48 14.90 -7.98 -1.45
C ALA A 48 14.50 -9.45 -1.28
N ASP A 49 14.69 -10.01 -0.08
CA ASP A 49 14.28 -11.38 0.25
C ASP A 49 12.76 -11.59 0.19
N PHE A 50 11.99 -10.51 0.25
CA PHE A 50 10.52 -10.52 0.16
C PHE A 50 10.02 -9.95 -1.17
N GLY A 51 10.79 -10.12 -2.24
CA GLY A 51 10.51 -9.54 -3.55
C GLY A 51 9.15 -9.90 -4.12
N GLY A 52 8.69 -11.12 -3.92
CA GLY A 52 7.36 -11.54 -4.36
C GLY A 52 6.22 -10.81 -3.65
N GLU A 53 6.36 -10.55 -2.35
CA GLU A 53 5.40 -9.76 -1.58
C GLU A 53 5.39 -8.29 -2.04
N VAL A 54 6.54 -7.69 -2.18
CA VAL A 54 6.69 -6.31 -2.69
C VAL A 54 6.03 -6.16 -4.05
N GLU A 55 6.29 -7.08 -4.98
CA GLU A 55 5.73 -7.02 -6.33
C GLU A 55 4.20 -7.13 -6.34
N ARG A 56 3.64 -8.02 -5.51
CA ARG A 56 2.17 -8.14 -5.38
C ARG A 56 1.54 -6.88 -4.83
N VAL A 57 2.15 -6.27 -3.81
CA VAL A 57 1.67 -5.02 -3.22
C VAL A 57 1.72 -3.88 -4.22
N LEU A 58 2.82 -3.73 -4.94
CA LEU A 58 2.98 -2.64 -5.92
C LEU A 58 1.96 -2.72 -7.07
N LYS A 59 1.44 -3.90 -7.36
CA LYS A 59 0.35 -4.07 -8.35
C LYS A 59 -1.02 -3.62 -7.84
N MET A 60 -1.18 -3.45 -6.53
CA MET A 60 -2.45 -2.99 -5.93
C MET A 60 -2.53 -1.48 -5.70
N VAL A 61 -1.44 -0.76 -5.83
CA VAL A 61 -1.37 0.64 -5.43
C VAL A 61 -1.38 1.59 -6.62
N ASP A 62 -1.83 2.82 -6.37
CA ASP A 62 -1.89 3.88 -7.37
C ASP A 62 -0.63 4.78 -7.33
N GLY A 63 0.13 4.68 -6.27
CA GLY A 63 1.38 5.40 -6.06
C GLY A 63 2.17 4.87 -4.87
N VAL A 64 3.36 5.38 -4.71
CA VAL A 64 4.33 4.95 -3.70
C VAL A 64 4.87 6.15 -2.94
N ILE A 65 4.94 6.04 -1.62
CA ILE A 65 5.75 6.92 -0.80
C ILE A 65 7.05 6.20 -0.50
N LEU A 66 8.15 6.66 -1.10
CA LEU A 66 9.47 6.12 -0.86
C LEU A 66 10.08 6.81 0.35
N LEU A 67 10.21 6.08 1.45
CA LEU A 67 10.87 6.58 2.66
C LEU A 67 12.37 6.38 2.57
N VAL A 68 13.12 7.46 2.77
CA VAL A 68 14.58 7.45 2.79
C VAL A 68 15.07 8.12 4.07
N ASP A 69 15.99 7.47 4.77
CA ASP A 69 16.59 8.02 5.99
C ASP A 69 17.49 9.21 5.64
N ALA A 70 17.29 10.33 6.33
CA ALA A 70 18.04 11.58 6.08
C ALA A 70 19.54 11.48 6.39
N PHE A 71 19.98 10.45 7.10
CA PHE A 71 21.38 10.19 7.38
C PHE A 71 21.97 9.06 6.53
N GLU A 72 21.31 7.90 6.53
CA GLU A 72 21.78 6.70 5.82
C GLU A 72 21.68 6.84 4.30
N GLY A 73 20.69 7.59 3.82
CA GLY A 73 20.47 7.80 2.39
C GLY A 73 19.83 6.59 1.70
N ALA A 74 20.07 6.48 0.40
CA ALA A 74 19.55 5.41 -0.43
C ALA A 74 20.27 4.08 -0.16
N MET A 75 19.56 3.12 0.39
CA MET A 75 20.04 1.79 0.73
C MET A 75 19.75 0.79 -0.41
N PRO A 76 20.36 -0.41 -0.42
CA PRO A 76 20.04 -1.44 -1.41
C PRO A 76 18.56 -1.78 -1.50
N GLN A 77 17.85 -1.80 -0.37
CA GLN A 77 16.40 -2.01 -0.31
C GLN A 77 15.63 -0.90 -1.01
N THR A 78 16.07 0.36 -0.86
CA THR A 78 15.52 1.52 -1.57
C THR A 78 15.61 1.32 -3.07
N LYS A 79 16.77 0.93 -3.57
CA LYS A 79 17.01 0.64 -4.99
C LYS A 79 16.07 -0.43 -5.52
N PHE A 80 15.90 -1.52 -4.79
CA PHE A 80 15.05 -2.65 -5.18
C PHE A 80 13.58 -2.22 -5.35
N VAL A 81 13.02 -1.57 -4.34
CA VAL A 81 11.62 -1.14 -4.37
C VAL A 81 11.39 -0.05 -5.42
N LEU A 82 12.30 0.91 -5.52
CA LEU A 82 12.21 1.99 -6.49
C LEU A 82 12.27 1.46 -7.93
N LYS A 83 13.16 0.52 -8.21
CA LYS A 83 13.23 -0.14 -9.53
C LYS A 83 11.90 -0.77 -9.91
N LYS A 84 11.28 -1.52 -8.99
CA LYS A 84 9.97 -2.15 -9.21
C LYS A 84 8.86 -1.13 -9.43
N ALA A 85 8.83 -0.05 -8.66
CA ALA A 85 7.85 1.03 -8.81
C ALA A 85 7.97 1.73 -10.17
N LEU A 86 9.19 2.00 -10.64
CA LEU A 86 9.45 2.60 -11.94
C LEU A 86 9.06 1.67 -13.11
N GLU A 87 9.34 0.38 -13.00
CA GLU A 87 8.94 -0.62 -14.00
C GLU A 87 7.41 -0.69 -14.18
N LEU A 88 6.66 -0.46 -13.10
CA LEU A 88 5.19 -0.41 -13.11
C LEU A 88 4.63 0.99 -13.43
N ASP A 89 5.49 1.95 -13.70
CA ASP A 89 5.14 3.36 -13.95
C ASP A 89 4.26 3.98 -12.86
N LEU A 90 4.54 3.64 -11.61
CA LEU A 90 3.84 4.20 -10.46
C LEU A 90 4.33 5.62 -10.15
N HIS A 91 3.40 6.46 -9.72
CA HIS A 91 3.74 7.79 -9.18
C HIS A 91 4.49 7.65 -7.86
N VAL A 92 5.64 8.28 -7.74
CA VAL A 92 6.51 8.22 -6.56
C VAL A 92 6.54 9.58 -5.88
N ILE A 93 6.32 9.58 -4.57
CA ILE A 93 6.60 10.70 -3.68
C ILE A 93 7.78 10.28 -2.82
N VAL A 94 8.88 11.03 -2.86
CA VAL A 94 10.04 10.75 -2.00
C VAL A 94 9.89 11.52 -0.70
N CYS A 95 9.98 10.80 0.42
CA CYS A 95 9.92 11.38 1.75
C CYS A 95 11.23 11.11 2.48
N ILE A 96 12.01 12.15 2.67
CA ILE A 96 13.25 12.12 3.44
C ILE A 96 12.88 12.23 4.92
N ASN A 97 12.95 11.11 5.62
CA ASN A 97 12.54 10.99 7.02
C ASN A 97 13.70 11.11 8.00
N LYS A 98 13.39 11.35 9.25
CA LYS A 98 14.32 11.51 10.36
C LYS A 98 15.21 12.75 10.24
N ILE A 99 14.66 13.84 9.70
CA ILE A 99 15.37 15.13 9.58
C ILE A 99 15.69 15.77 10.93
N ASP A 100 15.07 15.28 12.02
CA ASP A 100 15.32 15.69 13.40
C ASP A 100 16.64 15.14 13.98
N ARG A 101 17.27 14.19 13.31
CA ARG A 101 18.55 13.63 13.75
C ARG A 101 19.68 14.65 13.58
N PRO A 102 20.62 14.75 14.56
CA PRO A 102 21.76 15.68 14.46
C PRO A 102 22.65 15.41 13.25
N GLU A 103 22.75 14.14 12.83
CA GLU A 103 23.59 13.71 11.71
C GLU A 103 22.88 13.81 10.34
N ALA A 104 21.63 14.28 10.32
CA ALA A 104 20.85 14.36 9.09
C ALA A 104 21.52 15.24 8.05
N ARG A 105 21.54 14.75 6.80
CA ARG A 105 22.11 15.43 5.62
C ARG A 105 21.10 15.40 4.47
N PRO A 106 19.92 16.00 4.63
CA PRO A 106 18.80 15.82 3.71
C PRO A 106 19.12 16.27 2.28
N ASP A 107 19.86 17.35 2.07
CA ASP A 107 20.21 17.84 0.73
C ASP A 107 21.09 16.84 -0.04
N GLU A 108 22.06 16.23 0.64
CA GLU A 108 22.91 15.18 0.05
C GLU A 108 22.08 13.93 -0.28
N VAL A 109 21.13 13.57 0.58
CA VAL A 109 20.25 12.40 0.37
C VAL A 109 19.32 12.63 -0.82
N VAL A 110 18.81 13.84 -1.03
CA VAL A 110 18.06 14.19 -2.24
C VAL A 110 18.90 13.94 -3.49
N ASP A 111 20.14 14.37 -3.52
CA ASP A 111 21.05 14.15 -4.64
C ASP A 111 21.31 12.65 -4.88
N GLU A 112 21.50 11.88 -3.81
CA GLU A 112 21.67 10.42 -3.89
C GLU A 112 20.43 9.73 -4.52
N VAL A 113 19.22 10.16 -4.14
CA VAL A 113 17.98 9.60 -4.70
C VAL A 113 17.81 9.99 -6.16
N LEU A 114 18.14 11.23 -6.54
CA LEU A 114 18.10 11.66 -7.94
C LEU A 114 19.11 10.90 -8.81
N GLU A 115 20.31 10.67 -8.31
CA GLU A 115 21.31 9.82 -9.01
C GLU A 115 20.79 8.40 -9.17
N LEU A 116 20.18 7.83 -8.13
CA LEU A 116 19.59 6.50 -8.18
C LEU A 116 18.45 6.40 -9.23
N LEU A 117 17.58 7.40 -9.30
CA LEU A 117 16.54 7.48 -10.32
C LEU A 117 17.14 7.50 -11.74
N MET A 118 18.17 8.28 -11.95
CA MET A 118 18.89 8.35 -13.24
C MET A 118 19.53 7.01 -13.59
N ASP A 119 20.20 6.36 -12.65
CA ASP A 119 20.85 5.05 -12.83
C ASP A 119 19.83 3.95 -13.16
N LEU A 120 18.62 4.05 -12.64
CA LEU A 120 17.52 3.12 -12.93
C LEU A 120 16.81 3.43 -14.26
N GLY A 121 17.23 4.45 -14.97
CA GLY A 121 16.64 4.83 -16.25
C GLY A 121 15.29 5.53 -16.15
N ALA A 122 15.05 6.27 -15.06
CA ALA A 122 13.82 7.04 -14.90
C ALA A 122 13.62 8.03 -16.04
N SER A 123 12.36 8.18 -16.49
CA SER A 123 11.96 9.20 -17.46
C SER A 123 12.05 10.60 -16.86
N ASP A 124 12.02 11.63 -17.68
CA ASP A 124 12.01 13.02 -17.22
C ASP A 124 10.82 13.28 -16.28
N GLU A 125 9.67 12.70 -16.58
CA GLU A 125 8.48 12.79 -15.75
C GLU A 125 8.69 12.09 -14.38
N GLN A 126 9.32 10.93 -14.35
CA GLN A 126 9.67 10.21 -13.12
C GLN A 126 10.73 10.94 -12.30
N LEU A 127 11.68 11.63 -12.95
CA LEU A 127 12.68 12.46 -12.28
C LEU A 127 12.10 13.71 -11.64
N ASP A 128 10.97 14.20 -12.15
CA ASP A 128 10.25 15.37 -11.61
C ASP A 128 9.31 15.00 -10.45
N CYS A 129 9.60 13.92 -9.74
CA CYS A 129 8.82 13.51 -8.60
C CYS A 129 8.98 14.47 -7.41
N PRO A 130 7.93 14.65 -6.58
CA PRO A 130 8.01 15.53 -5.41
C PRO A 130 8.87 14.92 -4.31
N PHE A 131 9.61 15.80 -3.63
CA PHE A 131 10.36 15.49 -2.42
C PHE A 131 9.75 16.21 -1.22
N LEU A 132 9.60 15.47 -0.11
CA LEU A 132 9.17 16.00 1.18
C LEU A 132 10.21 15.63 2.23
N TYR A 133 10.17 16.37 3.33
CA TYR A 133 11.04 16.16 4.47
C TYR A 133 10.19 15.94 5.70
N ALA A 134 10.50 14.93 6.48
CA ALA A 134 9.65 14.53 7.60
C ALA A 134 10.45 14.11 8.84
N SER A 135 9.81 14.26 9.98
CA SER A 135 10.12 13.52 11.19
C SER A 135 8.85 12.78 11.62
N ALA A 136 8.76 11.51 11.27
CA ALA A 136 7.62 10.68 11.65
C ALA A 136 7.49 10.58 13.19
N LYS A 137 8.63 10.53 13.90
CA LYS A 137 8.67 10.51 15.36
C LYS A 137 8.04 11.76 15.96
N ALA A 138 8.34 12.93 15.41
CA ALA A 138 7.79 14.20 15.86
C ALA A 138 6.39 14.48 15.28
N GLY A 139 5.96 13.73 14.28
CA GLY A 139 4.63 13.85 13.68
C GLY A 139 4.45 15.03 12.72
N HIS A 140 5.50 15.42 12.01
CA HIS A 140 5.43 16.51 11.03
C HIS A 140 6.15 16.22 9.72
N ALA A 141 5.72 16.92 8.67
CA ALA A 141 6.36 16.94 7.35
C ALA A 141 6.36 18.37 6.80
N VAL A 142 7.32 18.68 5.95
CA VAL A 142 7.43 19.96 5.26
C VAL A 142 7.81 19.74 3.79
N ILE A 143 7.43 20.70 2.94
CA ILE A 143 7.81 20.71 1.52
C ILE A 143 9.20 21.33 1.36
N ASP A 144 9.50 22.37 2.12
CA ASP A 144 10.79 23.06 2.16
C ASP A 144 11.35 22.96 3.58
N LEU A 145 12.66 22.68 3.70
CA LEU A 145 13.34 22.59 4.99
C LEU A 145 13.30 23.89 5.82
N ASN A 146 13.07 25.03 5.16
CA ASN A 146 12.91 26.31 5.82
C ASN A 146 11.49 26.57 6.35
N ASP A 147 10.53 25.73 6.01
CA ASP A 147 9.19 25.83 6.52
C ASP A 147 9.13 25.52 8.01
N THR A 148 8.18 26.12 8.71
CA THR A 148 7.91 25.79 10.11
C THR A 148 7.14 24.47 10.21
N PRO A 149 7.71 23.43 10.83
CA PRO A 149 7.01 22.16 11.00
C PRO A 149 5.78 22.31 11.91
N LYS A 150 4.67 21.67 11.51
CA LYS A 150 3.41 21.66 12.28
C LYS A 150 2.86 20.24 12.45
N ASP A 151 2.51 19.61 11.37
CA ASP A 151 1.82 18.32 11.31
C ASP A 151 2.16 17.55 10.02
N MET A 152 1.48 16.45 9.76
CA MET A 152 1.66 15.62 8.56
C MET A 152 0.84 16.11 7.35
N ALA A 153 0.09 17.19 7.45
CA ALA A 153 -0.76 17.68 6.36
C ALA A 153 0.00 17.87 5.03
N PRO A 154 1.24 18.37 4.99
CA PRO A 154 1.99 18.48 3.73
C PRO A 154 2.15 17.14 2.99
N LEU A 155 2.32 16.02 3.70
CA LEU A 155 2.38 14.70 3.11
C LEU A 155 1.02 14.29 2.52
N PHE A 156 -0.07 14.46 3.25
CA PHE A 156 -1.40 14.14 2.76
C PHE A 156 -1.82 15.01 1.57
N GLU A 157 -1.48 16.29 1.60
CA GLU A 157 -1.71 17.19 0.46
C GLU A 157 -0.92 16.75 -0.78
N ALA A 158 0.33 16.29 -0.62
CA ALA A 158 1.13 15.75 -1.70
C ALA A 158 0.50 14.47 -2.28
N ILE A 159 -0.02 13.59 -1.45
CA ILE A 159 -0.73 12.38 -1.88
C ILE A 159 -1.93 12.76 -2.76
N LEU A 160 -2.77 13.69 -2.31
CA LEU A 160 -3.94 14.13 -3.07
C LEU A 160 -3.57 14.81 -4.39
N LYS A 161 -2.43 15.50 -4.43
CA LYS A 161 -1.97 16.23 -5.62
C LYS A 161 -1.29 15.33 -6.66
N TYR A 162 -0.46 14.39 -6.23
CA TYR A 162 0.45 13.66 -7.12
C TYR A 162 0.05 12.21 -7.37
N ILE A 163 -0.72 11.59 -6.50
CA ILE A 163 -1.18 10.21 -6.68
C ILE A 163 -2.59 10.22 -7.27
N PRO A 164 -2.81 9.63 -8.45
CA PRO A 164 -4.13 9.61 -9.05
C PRO A 164 -5.10 8.74 -8.27
N ALA A 165 -6.39 9.02 -8.41
CA ALA A 165 -7.43 8.13 -7.94
C ALA A 165 -7.39 6.80 -8.71
N PRO A 166 -7.87 5.69 -8.12
CA PRO A 166 -7.96 4.41 -8.81
C PRO A 166 -8.75 4.52 -10.11
N GLU A 167 -8.25 3.89 -11.16
CA GLU A 167 -8.94 3.77 -12.44
C GLU A 167 -9.73 2.47 -12.49
N GLY A 168 -10.82 2.46 -13.23
CA GLY A 168 -11.68 1.31 -13.44
C GLY A 168 -13.09 1.72 -13.81
N ASP A 169 -13.90 0.78 -14.26
CA ASP A 169 -15.31 1.00 -14.59
C ASP A 169 -16.19 0.43 -13.47
N PRO A 170 -16.88 1.27 -12.68
CA PRO A 170 -17.74 0.81 -11.59
C PRO A 170 -18.98 0.04 -12.08
N GLU A 171 -19.37 0.20 -13.34
CA GLU A 171 -20.51 -0.48 -13.94
C GLU A 171 -20.12 -1.77 -14.68
N ALA A 172 -18.84 -2.07 -14.78
CA ALA A 172 -18.35 -3.32 -15.36
C ALA A 172 -18.61 -4.51 -14.44
N ASP A 173 -18.40 -5.71 -14.99
CA ASP A 173 -18.42 -6.94 -14.20
C ASP A 173 -17.35 -6.88 -13.11
N THR A 174 -17.68 -7.43 -11.94
CA THR A 174 -16.77 -7.46 -10.78
C THR A 174 -15.46 -8.14 -11.13
N GLN A 175 -14.35 -7.51 -10.74
CA GLN A 175 -13.01 -8.08 -10.85
C GLN A 175 -12.18 -7.72 -9.62
N VAL A 176 -11.75 -8.75 -8.87
CA VAL A 176 -10.89 -8.59 -7.68
C VAL A 176 -9.75 -9.59 -7.76
N LEU A 177 -8.52 -9.09 -7.80
CA LEU A 177 -7.31 -9.92 -7.74
C LEU A 177 -6.88 -10.07 -6.28
N ILE A 178 -6.73 -11.33 -5.85
CA ILE A 178 -6.28 -11.65 -4.49
C ILE A 178 -4.75 -11.58 -4.43
N SER A 179 -4.25 -10.65 -3.65
CA SER A 179 -2.81 -10.35 -3.56
C SER A 179 -2.17 -10.84 -2.27
N THR A 180 -2.94 -10.96 -1.19
CA THR A 180 -2.48 -11.50 0.09
C THR A 180 -3.54 -12.38 0.73
N ILE A 181 -3.11 -13.29 1.58
CA ILE A 181 -3.99 -14.17 2.39
C ILE A 181 -3.70 -13.89 3.86
N ASP A 182 -4.76 -13.65 4.61
CA ASP A 182 -4.75 -13.60 6.06
C ASP A 182 -5.50 -14.81 6.61
N TYR A 183 -5.37 -15.07 7.88
CA TYR A 183 -6.05 -16.18 8.56
C TYR A 183 -6.65 -15.71 9.89
N ASN A 184 -7.86 -16.14 10.12
CA ASN A 184 -8.56 -15.90 11.38
C ASN A 184 -9.10 -17.23 11.90
N GLU A 185 -8.91 -17.50 13.18
CA GLU A 185 -9.32 -18.78 13.80
C GLU A 185 -10.82 -19.06 13.71
N TYR A 186 -11.64 -18.02 13.61
CA TYR A 186 -13.10 -18.14 13.57
C TYR A 186 -13.66 -18.24 12.15
N VAL A 187 -13.09 -17.54 11.20
CA VAL A 187 -13.60 -17.48 9.81
C VAL A 187 -12.68 -18.15 8.78
N GLY A 188 -11.52 -18.63 9.21
CA GLY A 188 -10.55 -19.30 8.35
C GLY A 188 -9.76 -18.36 7.46
N ARG A 189 -9.55 -18.74 6.19
CA ARG A 189 -8.78 -17.94 5.23
C ARG A 189 -9.53 -16.68 4.82
N ILE A 190 -8.81 -15.59 4.74
CA ILE A 190 -9.29 -14.30 4.30
C ILE A 190 -8.43 -13.86 3.12
N GLY A 191 -9.06 -13.67 1.96
CA GLY A 191 -8.41 -13.11 0.78
C GLY A 191 -8.43 -11.59 0.83
N VAL A 192 -7.30 -10.95 0.56
CA VAL A 192 -7.19 -9.50 0.49
C VAL A 192 -6.79 -9.08 -0.92
N GLY A 193 -7.52 -8.14 -1.49
CA GLY A 193 -7.26 -7.66 -2.83
C GLY A 193 -7.93 -6.32 -3.12
N LYS A 194 -7.59 -5.75 -4.27
CA LYS A 194 -8.18 -4.51 -4.78
C LYS A 194 -9.34 -4.81 -5.72
N VAL A 195 -10.42 -4.06 -5.59
CA VAL A 195 -11.50 -4.06 -6.58
C VAL A 195 -11.02 -3.29 -7.81
N GLU A 196 -10.72 -4.01 -8.87
CA GLU A 196 -10.21 -3.44 -10.13
C GLU A 196 -11.33 -2.91 -11.01
N ASN A 197 -12.44 -3.64 -11.10
CA ASN A 197 -13.63 -3.26 -11.85
C ASN A 197 -14.90 -3.65 -11.11
N GLY A 198 -15.98 -2.95 -11.40
CA GLY A 198 -17.30 -3.23 -10.88
C GLY A 198 -17.44 -2.95 -9.39
N THR A 199 -18.37 -3.67 -8.79
CA THR A 199 -18.69 -3.63 -7.37
C THR A 199 -18.77 -5.05 -6.83
N ILE A 200 -18.19 -5.29 -5.67
CA ILE A 200 -18.33 -6.56 -4.93
C ILE A 200 -19.29 -6.35 -3.76
N ALA A 201 -20.18 -7.32 -3.54
CA ALA A 201 -21.19 -7.25 -2.49
C ALA A 201 -21.33 -8.58 -1.74
N VAL A 202 -21.77 -8.50 -0.49
CA VAL A 202 -22.15 -9.65 0.31
C VAL A 202 -23.30 -10.40 -0.38
N ASN A 203 -23.27 -11.71 -0.33
CA ASN A 203 -24.20 -12.64 -0.99
C ASN A 203 -24.11 -12.70 -2.52
N GLN A 204 -23.21 -11.97 -3.13
CA GLN A 204 -22.96 -12.05 -4.57
C GLN A 204 -22.32 -13.41 -4.93
N GLU A 205 -22.78 -14.01 -6.02
CA GLU A 205 -22.11 -15.13 -6.64
C GLU A 205 -21.07 -14.64 -7.65
N LEU A 206 -19.84 -15.14 -7.49
CA LEU A 206 -18.72 -14.82 -8.36
C LEU A 206 -18.06 -16.12 -8.83
N THR A 207 -17.25 -16.02 -9.85
CA THR A 207 -16.41 -17.11 -10.32
C THR A 207 -14.99 -16.91 -9.81
N LEU A 208 -14.47 -17.91 -9.11
CA LEU A 208 -13.08 -17.97 -8.69
C LEU A 208 -12.24 -18.60 -9.81
N LEU A 209 -11.25 -17.86 -10.28
CA LEU A 209 -10.31 -18.27 -11.32
C LEU A 209 -8.89 -18.19 -10.83
N ASN A 210 -8.04 -19.09 -11.32
CA ASN A 210 -6.59 -19.00 -11.13
C ASN A 210 -5.90 -19.04 -12.49
N HIS A 211 -4.93 -18.16 -12.70
CA HIS A 211 -4.24 -18.04 -13.98
C HIS A 211 -3.40 -19.26 -14.36
N HIS A 212 -3.02 -20.09 -13.40
CA HIS A 212 -2.33 -21.37 -13.65
C HIS A 212 -3.26 -22.48 -14.13
N ASP A 213 -4.57 -22.33 -13.92
CA ASP A 213 -5.55 -23.33 -14.31
C ASP A 213 -6.90 -22.66 -14.63
N LEU A 214 -6.96 -22.02 -15.80
CA LEU A 214 -8.15 -21.28 -16.26
C LEU A 214 -9.36 -22.17 -16.52
N ASP A 215 -9.17 -23.48 -16.63
CA ASP A 215 -10.26 -24.43 -16.82
C ASP A 215 -10.97 -24.75 -15.49
N LYS A 216 -10.32 -24.55 -14.37
CA LYS A 216 -10.91 -24.67 -13.04
C LYS A 216 -11.68 -23.42 -12.66
N ARG A 217 -12.94 -23.39 -13.04
CA ARG A 217 -13.87 -22.33 -12.65
C ARG A 217 -14.72 -22.81 -11.49
N LYS A 218 -14.70 -22.08 -10.39
CA LYS A 218 -15.49 -22.39 -9.21
C LYS A 218 -16.45 -21.27 -8.90
N LYS A 219 -17.73 -21.58 -8.78
CA LYS A 219 -18.72 -20.63 -8.26
C LYS A 219 -18.57 -20.50 -6.76
N VAL A 220 -18.47 -19.27 -6.29
CA VAL A 220 -18.34 -18.94 -4.88
C VAL A 220 -19.33 -17.84 -4.51
N LYS A 221 -19.72 -17.82 -3.25
CA LYS A 221 -20.60 -16.80 -2.70
C LYS A 221 -19.85 -16.02 -1.64
N ILE A 222 -19.95 -14.70 -1.70
CA ILE A 222 -19.31 -13.81 -0.74
C ILE A 222 -20.10 -13.83 0.57
N SER A 223 -19.52 -14.39 1.64
CA SER A 223 -20.16 -14.48 2.95
C SER A 223 -20.02 -13.20 3.74
N LYS A 224 -18.79 -12.71 3.89
CA LYS A 224 -18.48 -11.46 4.57
C LYS A 224 -17.45 -10.66 3.79
N LEU A 225 -17.62 -9.35 3.81
CA LEU A 225 -16.78 -8.38 3.12
C LEU A 225 -16.35 -7.33 4.12
N TYR A 226 -15.07 -6.97 4.09
CA TYR A 226 -14.48 -5.97 4.96
C TYR A 226 -13.71 -4.93 4.16
N GLU A 227 -13.70 -3.71 4.64
CA GLU A 227 -12.72 -2.68 4.29
C GLU A 227 -11.86 -2.36 5.51
N PHE A 228 -10.75 -1.68 5.30
CA PHE A 228 -9.88 -1.22 6.38
C PHE A 228 -10.30 0.20 6.81
N ASP A 229 -10.34 0.42 8.11
CA ASP A 229 -10.55 1.72 8.72
C ASP A 229 -9.58 1.86 9.91
N GLY A 230 -8.60 2.76 9.79
CA GLY A 230 -7.45 2.72 10.66
C GLY A 230 -6.77 1.34 10.60
N LEU A 231 -6.50 0.75 11.74
CA LEU A 231 -5.89 -0.59 11.87
C LEU A 231 -6.92 -1.73 11.87
N ASN A 232 -8.20 -1.42 11.80
CA ASN A 232 -9.28 -2.38 11.93
C ASN A 232 -9.89 -2.76 10.58
N LYS A 233 -10.40 -3.99 10.51
CA LYS A 233 -11.32 -4.43 9.46
C LYS A 233 -12.75 -4.10 9.87
N VAL A 234 -13.49 -3.43 9.01
CA VAL A 234 -14.89 -3.05 9.23
C VAL A 234 -15.76 -3.78 8.21
N GLU A 235 -16.80 -4.47 8.67
CA GLU A 235 -17.76 -5.10 7.78
C GLU A 235 -18.46 -4.05 6.92
N VAL A 236 -18.56 -4.36 5.63
CA VAL A 236 -19.30 -3.56 4.65
C VAL A 236 -20.23 -4.46 3.86
N LYS A 237 -21.28 -3.90 3.29
CA LYS A 237 -22.23 -4.64 2.43
C LYS A 237 -21.74 -4.73 1.00
N GLU A 238 -21.03 -3.70 0.55
CA GLU A 238 -20.49 -3.60 -0.81
C GLU A 238 -19.24 -2.72 -0.82
N ALA A 239 -18.43 -2.90 -1.85
CA ALA A 239 -17.26 -2.08 -2.15
C ALA A 239 -17.11 -1.91 -3.65
N THR A 240 -16.62 -0.75 -4.07
CA THR A 240 -16.44 -0.40 -5.48
C THR A 240 -14.97 -0.24 -5.86
N ILE A 241 -14.71 0.13 -7.11
CA ILE A 241 -13.36 0.29 -7.66
C ILE A 241 -12.42 1.04 -6.73
N GLY A 242 -11.19 0.56 -6.65
CA GLY A 242 -10.14 1.14 -5.82
C GLY A 242 -10.16 0.71 -4.36
N ALA A 243 -11.26 0.15 -3.85
CA ALA A 243 -11.32 -0.35 -2.49
C ALA A 243 -10.36 -1.54 -2.30
N ILE A 244 -9.64 -1.56 -1.19
CA ILE A 244 -8.93 -2.73 -0.71
C ILE A 244 -9.85 -3.49 0.21
N VAL A 245 -10.19 -4.71 -0.17
CA VAL A 245 -11.18 -5.53 0.53
C VAL A 245 -10.57 -6.80 1.11
N ALA A 246 -11.12 -7.24 2.22
CA ALA A 246 -10.88 -8.55 2.80
C ALA A 246 -12.15 -9.38 2.67
N ILE A 247 -12.01 -10.61 2.17
CA ILE A 247 -13.12 -11.48 1.81
C ILE A 247 -13.00 -12.78 2.56
N SER A 248 -14.04 -13.16 3.29
CA SER A 248 -14.13 -14.44 3.99
C SER A 248 -15.20 -15.35 3.39
N GLY A 249 -15.13 -16.64 3.72
CA GLY A 249 -16.11 -17.64 3.28
C GLY A 249 -15.67 -18.49 2.08
N ILE A 250 -14.48 -18.29 1.56
CA ILE A 250 -13.89 -19.09 0.47
C ILE A 250 -12.70 -19.85 1.02
N ALA A 251 -12.93 -21.11 1.44
CA ALA A 251 -11.93 -21.90 2.18
C ALA A 251 -10.65 -22.20 1.40
N ASP A 252 -10.73 -22.28 0.09
CA ASP A 252 -9.63 -22.61 -0.81
C ASP A 252 -9.13 -21.41 -1.65
N ILE A 253 -9.36 -20.20 -1.17
CA ILE A 253 -8.82 -18.99 -1.80
C ILE A 253 -7.30 -18.93 -1.66
N HIS A 254 -6.61 -18.54 -2.73
CA HIS A 254 -5.15 -18.47 -2.80
C HIS A 254 -4.69 -17.11 -3.36
N ILE A 255 -3.45 -16.77 -3.07
CA ILE A 255 -2.79 -15.63 -3.72
C ILE A 255 -2.74 -15.86 -5.23
N GLY A 256 -3.10 -14.84 -6.01
CA GLY A 256 -3.17 -14.92 -7.46
C GLY A 256 -4.54 -15.33 -8.00
N ASP A 257 -5.46 -15.77 -7.15
CA ASP A 257 -6.84 -16.00 -7.56
C ASP A 257 -7.52 -14.67 -7.93
N THR A 258 -8.43 -14.76 -8.90
CA THR A 258 -9.28 -13.64 -9.29
C THR A 258 -10.75 -14.01 -9.07
N LEU A 259 -11.48 -13.11 -8.43
CA LEU A 259 -12.93 -13.17 -8.32
C LEU A 259 -13.55 -12.35 -9.45
N CYS A 260 -14.34 -13.01 -10.29
CA CYS A 260 -14.93 -12.38 -11.48
C CYS A 260 -16.45 -12.51 -11.46
N GLY A 261 -17.12 -11.43 -11.90
CA GLY A 261 -18.53 -11.44 -12.28
C GLY A 261 -18.73 -11.76 -13.75
N GLY A 262 -20.01 -11.78 -14.17
CA GLY A 262 -20.39 -11.94 -15.57
C GLY A 262 -20.48 -13.40 -16.05
N GLU A 263 -20.94 -13.55 -17.28
CA GLU A 263 -21.13 -14.87 -17.89
C GLU A 263 -19.85 -15.45 -18.49
N ASN A 264 -18.91 -14.58 -18.85
CA ASN A 264 -17.60 -14.95 -19.43
C ASN A 264 -16.48 -14.23 -18.67
N PRO A 265 -16.17 -14.70 -17.49
CA PRO A 265 -15.12 -14.11 -16.65
C PRO A 265 -13.72 -14.36 -17.22
#